data_0d9ab36c435060de91951247a17ac4f1
#
_entry.id   0d9ab36c435060de91951247a17ac4f1
#
_cell.length_a   1.000
_cell.length_b   1.000
_cell.length_c   1.000
_cell.angle_alpha   90.00
_cell.angle_beta   90.00
_cell.angle_gamma   90.00
#
_symmetry.space_group_name_H-M   'P 1'
#
loop_
_entity.id
_entity.type
_entity.pdbx_description
1 polymer ?
#
loop_
_entity_poly.entity_id
_entity_poly.type
_entity_poly.pdbx_seq_one_letter_code
_entity_poly.pdbx_strand_id
1 'polypeptide(L)'
;MRLKVLGSGSSGNCYMLENDKEALIIEAGLPFMEVKKALDFNVMKIKAVITTHFHTDHSLYSLQYVQAGIPVFEPCRPPIKDSEMRFRKGNFDIRAFENRDKSGRWLHNNGDGSECPCVGFYITHPDMGSLVYATDTEYVKWRFKDINHIMVEANYDMQFVNREEPNYEHRLRGHMSLPTALKFISTNDNPALRNVVLIHLSDKS
;
A
#
# COMPACT_ATOMS: atom_id res chain seq x y z
N MET A 1 7.06 -16.67 4.98
CA MET A 1 6.10 -15.54 5.04
C MET A 1 4.93 -15.81 4.12
N ARG A 2 3.68 -15.59 4.55
CA ARG A 2 2.44 -15.71 3.75
C ARG A 2 1.81 -14.34 3.59
N LEU A 3 1.23 -14.06 2.42
CA LEU A 3 0.35 -12.92 2.19
C LEU A 3 -1.10 -13.38 2.31
N LYS A 4 -1.90 -12.68 3.12
CA LYS A 4 -3.36 -12.78 3.13
C LYS A 4 -3.94 -11.45 2.65
N VAL A 5 -4.83 -11.50 1.68
CA VAL A 5 -5.59 -10.35 1.18
C VAL A 5 -6.95 -10.39 1.88
N LEU A 6 -7.22 -9.43 2.76
CA LEU A 6 -8.47 -9.34 3.50
C LEU A 6 -9.45 -8.40 2.78
N GLY A 7 -8.92 -7.41 2.08
CA GLY A 7 -9.64 -6.51 1.21
C GLY A 7 -8.70 -5.81 0.26
N SER A 8 -9.19 -5.49 -0.94
CA SER A 8 -8.43 -4.78 -1.99
C SER A 8 -9.40 -4.00 -2.87
N GLY A 9 -9.36 -2.67 -2.80
CA GLY A 9 -10.21 -1.75 -3.57
C GLY A 9 -10.91 -0.71 -2.69
N SER A 10 -11.76 0.11 -3.28
CA SER A 10 -12.41 1.28 -2.65
C SER A 10 -13.36 0.94 -1.48
N SER A 11 -13.72 -0.31 -1.29
CA SER A 11 -14.50 -0.76 -0.12
C SER A 11 -13.65 -0.99 1.14
N GLY A 12 -12.33 -1.00 1.00
CA GLY A 12 -11.37 -1.15 2.08
C GLY A 12 -10.18 -2.01 1.71
N ASN A 13 -8.99 -1.48 1.94
CA ASN A 13 -7.72 -2.13 1.69
C ASN A 13 -7.17 -2.67 3.02
N CYS A 14 -6.82 -3.93 3.04
CA CYS A 14 -6.17 -4.56 4.19
C CYS A 14 -5.44 -5.82 3.75
N TYR A 15 -4.15 -5.84 3.94
CA TYR A 15 -3.29 -6.98 3.61
C TYR A 15 -2.49 -7.38 4.84
N MET A 16 -2.18 -8.67 4.96
CA MET A 16 -1.42 -9.18 6.07
C MET A 16 -0.24 -10.02 5.58
N LEU A 17 0.96 -9.65 5.97
CA LEU A 17 2.15 -10.48 5.85
C LEU A 17 2.35 -11.22 7.17
N GLU A 18 2.30 -12.54 7.18
CA GLU A 18 2.46 -13.34 8.41
C GLU A 18 3.39 -14.53 8.27
N ASN A 19 4.00 -14.89 9.37
CA ASN A 19 4.59 -16.19 9.62
C ASN A 19 4.06 -16.75 10.95
N ASP A 20 4.66 -17.81 11.49
CA ASP A 20 4.18 -18.43 12.73
C ASP A 20 4.37 -17.54 13.97
N LYS A 21 5.29 -16.56 13.93
CA LYS A 21 5.71 -15.74 15.08
C LYS A 21 5.21 -14.29 15.01
N GLU A 22 5.08 -13.73 13.81
CA GLU A 22 4.79 -12.31 13.65
C GLU A 22 3.97 -12.00 12.40
N ALA A 23 3.26 -10.88 12.46
CA ALA A 23 2.46 -10.35 11.37
C ALA A 23 2.64 -8.83 11.23
N LEU A 24 2.62 -8.34 9.99
CA LEU A 24 2.53 -6.94 9.62
C LEU A 24 1.22 -6.73 8.87
N ILE A 25 0.45 -5.73 9.29
CA ILE A 25 -0.75 -5.29 8.58
C ILE A 25 -0.38 -4.12 7.67
N ILE A 26 -0.76 -4.21 6.41
CA ILE A 26 -0.62 -3.15 5.42
C ILE A 26 -2.03 -2.66 5.11
N GLU A 27 -2.28 -1.39 5.35
CA GLU A 27 -3.56 -0.68 5.34
C GLU A 27 -4.54 -1.12 6.44
N ALA A 28 -5.29 -0.16 6.92
CA ALA A 28 -6.31 -0.29 7.96
C ALA A 28 -7.71 0.12 7.45
N GLY A 29 -8.03 -0.20 6.20
CA GLY A 29 -9.32 0.10 5.56
C GLY A 29 -10.45 -0.86 5.94
N LEU A 30 -10.15 -1.95 6.66
CA LEU A 30 -11.15 -2.88 7.19
C LEU A 30 -11.20 -2.86 8.72
N PRO A 31 -12.36 -3.20 9.33
CA PRO A 31 -12.47 -3.33 10.77
C PRO A 31 -11.42 -4.30 11.35
N PHE A 32 -10.82 -3.93 12.48
CA PHE A 32 -9.82 -4.78 13.16
C PHE A 32 -10.34 -6.19 13.47
N MET A 33 -11.65 -6.35 13.60
CA MET A 33 -12.28 -7.66 13.81
C MET A 33 -11.98 -8.63 12.67
N GLU A 34 -11.89 -8.16 11.42
CA GLU A 34 -11.57 -9.03 10.27
C GLU A 34 -10.13 -9.55 10.34
N VAL A 35 -9.20 -8.71 10.78
CA VAL A 35 -7.82 -9.12 11.04
C VAL A 35 -7.73 -10.10 12.22
N LYS A 36 -8.51 -9.87 13.30
CA LYS A 36 -8.57 -10.82 14.43
C LYS A 36 -9.03 -12.20 13.99
N LYS A 37 -10.09 -12.29 13.19
CA LYS A 37 -10.59 -13.55 12.62
C LYS A 37 -9.52 -14.24 11.76
N ALA A 38 -8.85 -13.47 10.89
CA ALA A 38 -7.82 -13.99 9.99
C ALA A 38 -6.57 -14.53 10.72
N LEU A 39 -6.36 -14.13 11.99
CA LEU A 39 -5.29 -14.59 12.88
C LEU A 39 -5.77 -15.61 13.92
N ASP A 40 -6.97 -16.15 13.79
CA ASP A 40 -7.58 -17.00 14.81
C ASP A 40 -7.49 -16.37 16.21
N PHE A 41 -7.72 -15.05 16.28
CA PHE A 41 -7.61 -14.21 17.48
C PHE A 41 -6.21 -14.11 18.12
N ASN A 42 -5.17 -14.63 17.49
CA ASN A 42 -3.79 -14.50 17.99
C ASN A 42 -3.20 -13.12 17.61
N VAL A 43 -3.77 -12.05 18.17
CA VAL A 43 -3.38 -10.65 17.88
C VAL A 43 -1.97 -10.29 18.38
N MET A 44 -1.40 -11.08 19.29
CA MET A 44 -0.04 -10.87 19.81
C MET A 44 1.04 -11.01 18.72
N LYS A 45 0.70 -11.67 17.62
CA LYS A 45 1.57 -11.76 16.43
C LYS A 45 1.74 -10.42 15.73
N ILE A 46 0.75 -9.51 15.81
CA ILE A 46 0.78 -8.25 15.08
C ILE A 46 1.88 -7.37 15.65
N LYS A 47 2.88 -7.07 14.85
CA LYS A 47 4.00 -6.20 15.22
C LYS A 47 3.69 -4.74 14.96
N ALA A 48 3.03 -4.45 13.84
CA ALA A 48 2.63 -3.10 13.47
C ALA A 48 1.54 -3.11 12.40
N VAL A 49 0.95 -1.93 12.21
CA VAL A 49 0.15 -1.55 11.05
C VAL A 49 0.88 -0.42 10.33
N ILE A 50 0.85 -0.42 9.00
CA ILE A 50 1.36 0.67 8.17
C ILE A 50 0.27 1.15 7.22
N THR A 51 0.12 2.47 7.04
CA THR A 51 -0.84 3.05 6.10
C THR A 51 -0.17 4.02 5.16
N THR A 52 -0.54 4.00 3.88
CA THR A 52 0.06 4.85 2.84
C THR A 52 -0.43 6.28 2.90
N HIS A 53 -1.70 6.50 3.23
CA HIS A 53 -2.34 7.82 3.28
C HIS A 53 -3.65 7.76 4.10
N PHE A 54 -4.40 8.88 4.17
CA PHE A 54 -5.55 9.04 5.08
C PHE A 54 -6.94 8.86 4.46
N HIS A 55 -7.06 8.34 3.24
CA HIS A 55 -8.38 7.99 2.72
C HIS A 55 -9.02 6.87 3.55
N THR A 56 -10.35 6.89 3.61
CA THR A 56 -11.11 6.00 4.51
C THR A 56 -10.90 4.52 4.20
N ASP A 57 -10.75 4.17 2.95
CA ASP A 57 -10.48 2.79 2.51
C ASP A 57 -9.06 2.31 2.82
N HIS A 58 -8.18 3.17 3.36
CA HIS A 58 -6.81 2.83 3.79
C HIS A 58 -6.58 3.00 5.29
N SER A 59 -7.26 3.93 5.97
CA SER A 59 -6.91 4.29 7.35
C SER A 59 -8.10 4.38 8.32
N LEU A 60 -9.34 4.16 7.88
CA LEU A 60 -10.55 4.33 8.69
C LEU A 60 -10.47 3.66 10.07
N TYR A 61 -9.86 2.50 10.14
CA TYR A 61 -9.80 1.71 11.36
C TYR A 61 -8.46 1.75 12.09
N SER A 62 -7.52 2.64 11.70
CA SER A 62 -6.21 2.82 12.36
C SER A 62 -6.33 2.97 13.87
N LEU A 63 -7.32 3.75 14.33
CA LEU A 63 -7.53 3.99 15.77
C LEU A 63 -7.84 2.71 16.57
N GLN A 64 -8.50 1.71 15.97
CA GLN A 64 -8.80 0.44 16.66
C GLN A 64 -7.52 -0.33 17.01
N TYR A 65 -6.50 -0.24 16.16
CA TYR A 65 -5.19 -0.85 16.43
C TYR A 65 -4.43 -0.09 17.51
N VAL A 66 -4.44 1.25 17.47
CA VAL A 66 -3.84 2.09 18.51
C VAL A 66 -4.45 1.79 19.88
N GLN A 67 -5.79 1.70 19.97
CA GLN A 67 -6.51 1.35 21.19
C GLN A 67 -6.19 -0.06 21.70
N ALA A 68 -5.83 -0.98 20.80
CA ALA A 68 -5.37 -2.33 21.15
C ALA A 68 -3.88 -2.39 21.52
N GLY A 69 -3.17 -1.25 21.57
CA GLY A 69 -1.74 -1.18 21.88
C GLY A 69 -0.82 -1.61 20.73
N ILE A 70 -1.35 -1.71 19.51
CA ILE A 70 -0.58 -2.07 18.32
C ILE A 70 -0.05 -0.78 17.67
N PRO A 71 1.27 -0.69 17.41
CA PRO A 71 1.84 0.49 16.76
C PRO A 71 1.30 0.67 15.34
N VAL A 72 0.92 1.90 15.00
CA VAL A 72 0.51 2.30 13.65
C VAL A 72 1.53 3.29 13.11
N PHE A 73 2.09 2.99 11.92
CA PHE A 73 3.04 3.83 11.22
C PHE A 73 2.33 4.51 10.05
N GLU A 74 2.14 5.82 10.17
CA GLU A 74 1.43 6.70 9.23
C GLU A 74 2.35 7.84 8.79
N PRO A 75 3.30 7.62 7.87
CA PRO A 75 4.33 8.60 7.52
C PRO A 75 3.78 9.83 6.79
N CYS A 76 2.56 9.75 6.26
CA CYS A 76 1.87 10.90 5.64
C CYS A 76 1.16 11.81 6.65
N ARG A 77 1.20 11.52 7.96
CA ARG A 77 0.62 12.41 8.98
C ARG A 77 1.45 13.69 9.09
N PRO A 78 0.86 14.87 8.87
CA PRO A 78 1.60 16.13 8.97
C PRO A 78 2.07 16.44 10.41
N PRO A 79 3.25 17.06 10.59
CA PRO A 79 4.25 17.39 9.57
C PRO A 79 5.06 16.17 9.14
N ILE A 80 5.22 15.97 7.82
CA ILE A 80 6.03 14.87 7.28
C ILE A 80 7.52 15.19 7.55
N LYS A 81 8.23 14.27 8.20
CA LYS A 81 9.65 14.41 8.49
C LYS A 81 10.44 13.25 7.90
N ASP A 82 11.58 13.56 7.30
CA ASP A 82 12.47 12.54 6.71
C ASP A 82 12.90 11.46 7.71
N SER A 83 13.09 11.85 9.00
CA SER A 83 13.43 10.91 10.07
C SER A 83 12.31 9.90 10.39
N GLU A 84 11.08 10.19 9.98
CA GLU A 84 9.90 9.35 10.22
C GLU A 84 9.59 8.43 9.03
N MET A 85 10.43 8.43 7.98
CA MET A 85 10.24 7.58 6.80
C MET A 85 10.77 6.16 6.98
N ARG A 86 11.25 5.80 8.17
CA ARG A 86 11.71 4.45 8.50
C ARG A 86 11.16 3.97 9.84
N PHE A 87 10.65 2.75 9.83
CA PHE A 87 10.09 2.11 11.01
C PHE A 87 10.58 0.66 11.11
N ARG A 88 10.94 0.23 12.32
CA ARG A 88 11.34 -1.16 12.60
C ARG A 88 10.54 -1.72 13.75
N LYS A 89 9.97 -2.91 13.55
CA LYS A 89 9.27 -3.63 14.61
C LYS A 89 9.31 -5.16 14.35
N GLY A 90 9.65 -5.92 15.38
CA GLY A 90 9.98 -7.33 15.16
C GLY A 90 11.14 -7.46 14.17
N ASN A 91 11.03 -8.36 13.22
CA ASN A 91 11.99 -8.54 12.14
C ASN A 91 11.65 -7.72 10.88
N PHE A 92 10.59 -6.91 10.91
CA PHE A 92 10.24 -6.00 9.81
C PHE A 92 11.08 -4.73 9.86
N ASP A 93 11.75 -4.40 8.75
CA ASP A 93 12.34 -3.09 8.49
C ASP A 93 11.57 -2.45 7.32
N ILE A 94 10.91 -1.34 7.59
CA ILE A 94 9.98 -0.67 6.70
C ILE A 94 10.52 0.71 6.38
N ARG A 95 10.60 1.03 5.09
CA ARG A 95 10.97 2.36 4.60
C ARG A 95 9.86 2.88 3.72
N ALA A 96 9.30 4.02 4.10
CA ALA A 96 8.38 4.73 3.23
C ALA A 96 9.15 5.48 2.16
N PHE A 97 8.55 5.63 0.97
CA PHE A 97 9.05 6.49 -0.10
C PHE A 97 7.91 7.34 -0.65
N GLU A 98 8.20 8.60 -0.91
CA GLU A 98 7.21 9.54 -1.42
C GLU A 98 6.86 9.25 -2.89
N ASN A 99 5.56 9.24 -3.19
CA ASN A 99 5.03 9.22 -4.54
C ASN A 99 4.80 10.66 -5.02
N ARG A 100 5.90 11.31 -5.44
CA ARG A 100 5.92 12.66 -6.00
C ARG A 100 6.55 12.66 -7.39
N ASP A 101 6.08 13.54 -8.26
CA ASP A 101 6.72 13.80 -9.52
C ASP A 101 8.00 14.66 -9.37
N LYS A 102 8.61 15.05 -10.49
CA LYS A 102 9.84 15.87 -10.50
C LYS A 102 9.62 17.31 -10.03
N SER A 103 8.38 17.81 -10.10
CA SER A 103 8.03 19.14 -9.60
C SER A 103 7.74 19.17 -8.10
N GLY A 104 7.65 18.00 -7.47
CA GLY A 104 7.28 17.84 -6.06
C GLY A 104 5.79 17.63 -5.82
N ARG A 105 4.95 17.58 -6.89
CA ARG A 105 3.52 17.30 -6.79
C ARG A 105 3.29 15.85 -6.33
N TRP A 106 2.36 15.65 -5.39
CA TRP A 106 1.89 14.33 -5.02
C TRP A 106 1.13 13.67 -6.18
N LEU A 107 1.35 12.38 -6.37
CA LEU A 107 0.78 11.59 -7.46
C LEU A 107 -0.54 10.92 -7.06
N HIS A 108 -1.16 11.42 -6.01
CA HIS A 108 -2.50 11.07 -5.57
C HIS A 108 -3.28 12.33 -5.22
N ASN A 109 -4.60 12.29 -5.32
CA ASN A 109 -5.46 13.43 -5.06
C ASN A 109 -6.70 13.04 -4.23
N ASN A 110 -7.27 14.03 -3.56
CA ASN A 110 -8.58 13.93 -2.93
C ASN A 110 -9.70 14.05 -3.96
N GLY A 111 -10.93 13.70 -3.59
CA GLY A 111 -12.09 13.80 -4.47
C GLY A 111 -12.42 15.22 -4.95
N ASP A 112 -11.90 16.26 -4.28
CA ASP A 112 -12.00 17.67 -4.69
C ASP A 112 -10.87 18.12 -5.64
N GLY A 113 -9.97 17.21 -6.00
CA GLY A 113 -8.82 17.46 -6.88
C GLY A 113 -7.60 18.05 -6.18
N SER A 114 -7.64 18.33 -4.88
CA SER A 114 -6.46 18.72 -4.10
C SER A 114 -5.48 17.55 -3.95
N GLU A 115 -4.19 17.88 -3.80
CA GLU A 115 -3.15 16.85 -3.61
C GLU A 115 -3.34 16.09 -2.30
N CYS A 116 -3.18 14.77 -2.36
CA CYS A 116 -3.16 13.88 -1.19
C CYS A 116 -1.76 13.32 -0.99
N PRO A 117 -1.08 13.59 0.13
CA PRO A 117 0.16 12.93 0.47
C PRO A 117 -0.01 11.42 0.53
N CYS A 118 0.71 10.69 -0.32
CA CYS A 118 0.68 9.24 -0.38
C CYS A 118 2.08 8.68 -0.54
N VAL A 119 2.42 7.65 0.25
CA VAL A 119 3.72 6.97 0.19
C VAL A 119 3.56 5.54 -0.29
N GLY A 120 4.64 4.99 -0.84
CA GLY A 120 4.80 3.55 -0.95
C GLY A 120 5.71 3.02 0.14
N PHE A 121 5.80 1.70 0.27
CA PHE A 121 6.65 1.04 1.25
C PHE A 121 7.63 0.06 0.61
N TYR A 122 8.88 0.13 1.05
CA TYR A 122 9.88 -0.91 0.86
C TYR A 122 10.02 -1.66 2.19
N ILE A 123 9.65 -2.94 2.19
CA ILE A 123 9.56 -3.77 3.39
C ILE A 123 10.54 -4.91 3.28
N THR A 124 11.36 -5.14 4.30
CA THR A 124 12.23 -6.31 4.35
C THR A 124 11.94 -7.16 5.58
N HIS A 125 12.08 -8.47 5.40
CA HIS A 125 11.96 -9.47 6.47
C HIS A 125 12.81 -10.70 6.12
N PRO A 126 13.50 -11.37 7.09
CA PRO A 126 14.35 -12.53 6.81
C PRO A 126 13.64 -13.66 6.04
N ASP A 127 12.36 -13.92 6.32
CA ASP A 127 11.61 -15.04 5.70
C ASP A 127 11.13 -14.77 4.28
N MET A 128 11.15 -13.51 3.81
CA MET A 128 10.65 -13.18 2.47
C MET A 128 11.67 -12.45 1.59
N GLY A 129 12.67 -11.83 2.19
CA GLY A 129 13.52 -10.86 1.50
C GLY A 129 12.86 -9.49 1.46
N SER A 130 12.71 -8.91 0.27
CA SER A 130 12.22 -7.55 0.06
C SER A 130 10.90 -7.51 -0.71
N LEU A 131 10.00 -6.60 -0.30
CA LEU A 131 8.72 -6.31 -0.93
C LEU A 131 8.60 -4.82 -1.19
N VAL A 132 8.17 -4.42 -2.39
CA VAL A 132 7.65 -3.08 -2.68
C VAL A 132 6.14 -3.13 -2.68
N TYR A 133 5.53 -2.22 -1.92
CA TYR A 133 4.09 -1.96 -1.90
C TYR A 133 3.82 -0.54 -2.39
N ALA A 134 2.99 -0.39 -3.42
CA ALA A 134 2.60 0.91 -3.96
C ALA A 134 1.15 0.87 -4.44
N THR A 135 0.33 1.78 -3.94
CA THR A 135 -1.08 1.97 -4.29
C THR A 135 -1.39 3.46 -4.35
N ASP A 136 -2.51 3.82 -4.96
CA ASP A 136 -3.02 5.18 -5.01
C ASP A 136 -1.96 6.20 -5.46
N THR A 137 -1.43 5.95 -6.65
CA THR A 137 -0.42 6.79 -7.28
C THR A 137 -0.47 6.63 -8.80
N GLU A 138 -0.33 7.72 -9.54
CA GLU A 138 -0.29 7.69 -11.01
C GLU A 138 0.86 6.79 -11.54
N TYR A 139 2.00 6.81 -10.85
CA TYR A 139 3.17 5.97 -11.16
C TYR A 139 4.17 5.97 -10.00
N VAL A 140 5.13 5.02 -10.01
CA VAL A 140 6.26 4.97 -9.11
C VAL A 140 7.54 5.34 -9.87
N LYS A 141 8.21 6.44 -9.48
CA LYS A 141 9.45 6.91 -10.12
C LYS A 141 10.70 6.13 -9.72
N TRP A 142 10.62 5.40 -8.61
CA TRP A 142 11.74 4.69 -8.02
C TRP A 142 12.00 3.37 -8.73
N ARG A 143 13.26 3.00 -8.80
CA ARG A 143 13.72 1.70 -9.25
C ARG A 143 14.36 0.96 -8.07
N PHE A 144 13.94 -0.30 -7.88
CA PHE A 144 14.38 -1.12 -6.76
C PHE A 144 15.31 -2.23 -7.26
N LYS A 145 16.51 -2.31 -6.67
CA LYS A 145 17.46 -3.35 -7.02
C LYS A 145 17.16 -4.63 -6.25
N ASP A 146 17.27 -5.77 -6.93
CA ASP A 146 17.18 -7.12 -6.35
C ASP A 146 15.90 -7.35 -5.50
N ILE A 147 14.77 -6.78 -5.96
CA ILE A 147 13.47 -6.92 -5.29
C ILE A 147 12.94 -8.35 -5.42
N ASN A 148 12.39 -8.91 -4.33
CA ASN A 148 11.83 -10.26 -4.32
C ASN A 148 10.33 -10.30 -4.60
N HIS A 149 9.59 -9.26 -4.19
CA HIS A 149 8.14 -9.21 -4.32
C HIS A 149 7.68 -7.80 -4.68
N ILE A 150 6.64 -7.71 -5.52
CA ILE A 150 5.97 -6.46 -5.88
C ILE A 150 4.48 -6.62 -5.59
N MET A 151 3.91 -5.69 -4.83
CA MET A 151 2.48 -5.45 -4.72
C MET A 151 2.21 -4.05 -5.24
N VAL A 152 1.56 -3.95 -6.38
CA VAL A 152 1.35 -2.67 -7.07
C VAL A 152 -0.08 -2.54 -7.56
N GLU A 153 -0.61 -1.34 -7.46
CA GLU A 153 -1.92 -1.00 -8.00
C GLU A 153 -1.98 -1.20 -9.52
N ALA A 154 -3.12 -1.69 -9.99
CA ALA A 154 -3.51 -1.68 -11.40
C ALA A 154 -5.00 -1.35 -11.50
N ASN A 155 -5.36 -0.10 -11.16
CA ASN A 155 -6.74 0.30 -10.91
C ASN A 155 -7.61 0.24 -12.15
N TYR A 156 -7.10 0.63 -13.30
CA TYR A 156 -7.88 0.71 -14.53
C TYR A 156 -7.08 0.37 -15.78
N ASP A 157 -7.80 -0.09 -16.82
CA ASP A 157 -7.28 -0.15 -18.17
C ASP A 157 -7.92 0.97 -19.01
N MET A 158 -7.08 1.76 -19.69
CA MET A 158 -7.52 2.89 -20.54
C MET A 158 -8.52 2.49 -21.64
N GLN A 159 -8.53 1.21 -22.05
CA GLN A 159 -9.45 0.71 -23.05
C GLN A 159 -10.89 0.62 -22.55
N PHE A 160 -11.07 0.49 -21.23
CA PHE A 160 -12.38 0.27 -20.60
C PHE A 160 -12.87 1.46 -19.75
N VAL A 161 -12.05 2.52 -19.64
CA VAL A 161 -12.43 3.70 -18.85
C VAL A 161 -13.45 4.54 -19.61
N ASN A 162 -14.63 4.75 -19.01
CA ASN A 162 -15.63 5.65 -19.53
C ASN A 162 -15.34 7.10 -19.14
N ARG A 163 -15.18 7.98 -20.14
CA ARG A 163 -14.91 9.42 -19.93
C ARG A 163 -16.08 10.19 -19.30
N GLU A 164 -17.29 9.65 -19.38
CA GLU A 164 -18.48 10.27 -18.83
C GLU A 164 -18.71 9.94 -17.33
N GLU A 165 -17.87 9.06 -16.75
CA GLU A 165 -17.96 8.75 -15.32
C GLU A 165 -17.55 9.96 -14.46
N PRO A 166 -18.30 10.29 -13.41
CA PRO A 166 -18.00 11.45 -12.55
C PRO A 166 -16.60 11.42 -11.91
N ASN A 167 -16.03 10.24 -11.71
CA ASN A 167 -14.71 10.05 -11.11
C ASN A 167 -13.58 9.83 -12.12
N TYR A 168 -13.83 10.10 -13.42
CA TYR A 168 -12.84 9.91 -14.49
C TYR A 168 -11.52 10.64 -14.22
N GLU A 169 -11.58 11.96 -13.97
CA GLU A 169 -10.39 12.78 -13.68
C GLU A 169 -9.66 12.33 -12.41
N HIS A 170 -10.41 11.98 -11.35
CA HIS A 170 -9.83 11.46 -10.11
C HIS A 170 -9.07 10.17 -10.35
N ARG A 171 -9.65 9.26 -11.14
CA ARG A 171 -9.03 7.97 -11.49
C ARG A 171 -7.72 8.18 -12.25
N LEU A 172 -7.70 9.08 -13.24
CA LEU A 172 -6.49 9.35 -14.04
C LEU A 172 -5.37 10.03 -13.24
N ARG A 173 -5.73 10.90 -12.29
CA ARG A 173 -4.78 11.70 -11.50
C ARG A 173 -4.46 11.15 -10.12
N GLY A 174 -5.03 10.03 -9.77
CA GLY A 174 -4.87 9.47 -8.42
C GLY A 174 -4.47 8.00 -8.42
N HIS A 175 -4.62 7.32 -9.56
CA HIS A 175 -4.45 5.88 -9.63
C HIS A 175 -3.61 5.42 -10.82
N MET A 176 -3.04 4.23 -10.71
CA MET A 176 -2.16 3.66 -11.72
C MET A 176 -2.94 2.82 -12.74
N SER A 177 -2.73 3.10 -14.01
CA SER A 177 -3.28 2.27 -15.08
C SER A 177 -2.54 0.94 -15.20
N LEU A 178 -3.20 -0.09 -15.73
CA LEU A 178 -2.58 -1.39 -16.00
C LEU A 178 -1.30 -1.29 -16.85
N PRO A 179 -1.25 -0.54 -17.98
CA PRO A 179 -0.01 -0.36 -18.74
C PRO A 179 1.13 0.26 -17.91
N THR A 180 0.82 1.21 -17.01
CA THR A 180 1.82 1.83 -16.13
C THR A 180 2.33 0.85 -15.09
N ALA A 181 1.45 0.04 -14.50
CA ALA A 181 1.82 -1.02 -13.56
C ALA A 181 2.75 -2.06 -14.23
N LEU A 182 2.40 -2.51 -15.44
CA LEU A 182 3.22 -3.44 -16.22
C LEU A 182 4.61 -2.86 -16.54
N LYS A 183 4.68 -1.56 -16.88
CA LYS A 183 5.95 -0.86 -17.10
C LYS A 183 6.78 -0.79 -15.82
N PHE A 184 6.17 -0.51 -14.67
CA PHE A 184 6.86 -0.51 -13.38
C PHE A 184 7.40 -1.90 -13.06
N ILE A 185 6.61 -2.97 -13.24
CA ILE A 185 7.03 -4.36 -13.02
C ILE A 185 8.21 -4.70 -13.92
N SER A 186 8.12 -4.46 -15.24
CA SER A 186 9.20 -4.76 -16.19
C SER A 186 10.49 -3.99 -15.92
N THR A 187 10.38 -2.75 -15.39
CA THR A 187 11.54 -1.93 -15.02
C THR A 187 12.27 -2.48 -13.78
N ASN A 188 11.55 -3.19 -12.91
CA ASN A 188 12.07 -3.77 -11.68
C ASN A 188 12.24 -5.30 -11.78
N ASP A 189 12.04 -5.87 -12.98
CA ASP A 189 12.27 -7.29 -13.21
C ASP A 189 13.74 -7.63 -13.04
N ASN A 190 13.99 -8.73 -12.32
CA ASN A 190 15.33 -9.19 -11.99
C ASN A 190 15.28 -10.68 -11.57
N PRO A 191 16.41 -11.41 -11.57
CA PRO A 191 16.44 -12.83 -11.23
C PRO A 191 15.98 -13.18 -9.80
N ALA A 192 15.93 -12.21 -8.88
CA ALA A 192 15.45 -12.42 -7.51
C ALA A 192 13.94 -12.22 -7.36
N LEU A 193 13.24 -11.68 -8.36
CA LEU A 193 11.81 -11.45 -8.33
C LEU A 193 11.04 -12.79 -8.34
N ARG A 194 10.18 -12.99 -7.35
CA ARG A 194 9.44 -14.25 -7.16
C ARG A 194 7.95 -14.09 -7.34
N ASN A 195 7.38 -12.97 -6.87
CA ASN A 195 5.94 -12.74 -6.93
C ASN A 195 5.63 -11.30 -7.30
N VAL A 196 4.59 -11.17 -8.12
CA VAL A 196 3.93 -9.90 -8.44
C VAL A 196 2.45 -10.07 -8.12
N VAL A 197 1.90 -9.12 -7.35
CA VAL A 197 0.48 -9.08 -6.99
C VAL A 197 -0.07 -7.74 -7.45
N LEU A 198 -1.04 -7.78 -8.36
CA LEU A 198 -1.81 -6.60 -8.72
C LEU A 198 -2.91 -6.39 -7.68
N ILE A 199 -3.01 -5.17 -7.17
CA ILE A 199 -3.92 -4.79 -6.10
C ILE A 199 -4.77 -3.59 -6.51
N HIS A 200 -5.77 -3.25 -5.69
CA HIS A 200 -6.62 -2.07 -5.86
C HIS A 200 -7.25 -1.99 -7.26
N LEU A 201 -7.73 -3.13 -7.75
CA LEU A 201 -8.43 -3.23 -9.04
C LEU A 201 -9.80 -2.56 -8.93
N SER A 202 -10.20 -1.81 -9.96
CA SER A 202 -11.55 -1.26 -10.03
C SER A 202 -12.55 -2.34 -10.43
N ASP A 203 -13.70 -2.40 -9.74
CA ASP A 203 -14.79 -3.35 -10.05
C ASP A 203 -15.46 -3.09 -11.42
N LYS A 204 -15.12 -1.96 -12.07
CA LYS A 204 -15.70 -1.50 -13.34
C LYS A 204 -14.68 -1.42 -14.49
N SER A 205 -13.51 -2.03 -14.33
CA SER A 205 -12.46 -2.01 -15.34
C SER A 205 -12.35 -3.35 -16.07
#